data_7c03e774e3091c9ab3dc5565323c0952
#
_entry.id   7c03e774e3091c9ab3dc5565323c0952
#
_cell.length_a   1.000
_cell.length_b   1.000
_cell.length_c   1.000
_cell.angle_alpha   90.00
_cell.angle_beta   90.00
_cell.angle_gamma   90.00
#
_symmetry.space_group_name_H-M   'P 1'
#
loop_
_entity.id
_entity.type
_entity.pdbx_description
1 polymer ?
#
loop_
_entity_poly.entity_id
_entity_poly.type
_entity_poly.pdbx_seq_one_letter_code
_entity_poly.pdbx_strand_id
1 'polypeptide(L)'
;MKQDRLFVPLNGPWYDLFASGKKKWEIRGLSNRFNRQTVRVGRDVELRRGYAKEGAIWGKIVEVHIVSTVYIPIINVLEELFPIPKSSPLWDEIQEYNAKYSKFIVFKIEVNKNMTTKVIKS
;
A
#
# COMPACT_ATOMS: atom_id res chain seq x y z
N MET A 1 19.10 -4.99 11.67
CA MET A 1 18.40 -4.04 12.52
C MET A 1 16.93 -4.05 12.21
N LYS A 2 16.14 -4.04 13.24
CA LYS A 2 14.70 -4.14 13.08
C LYS A 2 14.05 -2.90 12.53
N GLN A 3 14.75 -1.78 12.65
CA GLN A 3 14.21 -0.50 12.24
C GLN A 3 14.18 -0.31 10.75
N ASP A 4 14.72 -1.25 10.00
CA ASP A 4 14.80 -1.09 8.56
C ASP A 4 13.49 -1.41 7.85
N ARG A 5 12.39 -1.38 8.56
CA ARG A 5 11.09 -1.55 7.93
C ARG A 5 10.60 -0.25 7.33
N LEU A 6 9.79 -0.39 6.29
CA LEU A 6 9.10 0.74 5.67
C LEU A 6 7.78 0.96 6.40
N PHE A 7 7.57 2.15 6.91
CA PHE A 7 6.31 2.50 7.55
C PHE A 7 5.33 3.03 6.50
N VAL A 8 4.13 2.44 6.46
CA VAL A 8 3.10 2.80 5.49
C VAL A 8 1.81 3.13 6.24
N PRO A 9 1.53 4.41 6.49
CA PRO A 9 0.26 4.79 7.10
C PRO A 9 -0.86 4.71 6.07
N LEU A 10 -2.01 4.23 6.50
CA LEU A 10 -3.17 4.03 5.63
C LEU A 10 -4.40 4.65 6.28
N ASN A 11 -5.28 5.23 5.46
CA ASN A 11 -6.61 5.59 5.91
C ASN A 11 -7.38 4.33 6.27
N GLY A 12 -8.40 4.47 7.12
CA GLY A 12 -9.16 3.34 7.63
C GLY A 12 -9.63 2.35 6.59
N PRO A 13 -10.31 2.80 5.52
CA PRO A 13 -10.81 1.87 4.50
C PRO A 13 -9.68 1.08 3.83
N TRP A 14 -8.56 1.70 3.55
CA TRP A 14 -7.41 1.01 2.93
C TRP A 14 -6.78 0.01 3.90
N TYR A 15 -6.67 0.40 5.16
CA TYR A 15 -6.17 -0.50 6.20
C TYR A 15 -7.08 -1.74 6.30
N ASP A 16 -8.39 -1.53 6.32
CA ASP A 16 -9.34 -2.63 6.45
C ASP A 16 -9.24 -3.63 5.29
N LEU A 17 -8.97 -3.15 4.09
CA LEU A 17 -8.79 -4.02 2.95
C LEU A 17 -7.54 -4.89 3.07
N PHE A 18 -6.45 -4.35 3.61
CA PHE A 18 -5.26 -5.14 3.90
C PHE A 18 -5.53 -6.13 5.03
N ALA A 19 -6.19 -5.67 6.09
CA ALA A 19 -6.47 -6.52 7.24
C ALA A 19 -7.34 -7.72 6.88
N SER A 20 -8.28 -7.53 5.96
CA SER A 20 -9.17 -8.59 5.51
C SER A 20 -8.55 -9.52 4.47
N GLY A 21 -7.35 -9.20 4.02
CA GLY A 21 -6.69 -9.99 2.98
C GLY A 21 -7.15 -9.71 1.57
N LYS A 22 -8.06 -8.75 1.38
CA LYS A 22 -8.59 -8.43 0.06
C LYS A 22 -7.63 -7.59 -0.77
N LYS A 23 -6.82 -6.76 -0.13
CA LYS A 23 -5.88 -5.88 -0.81
C LYS A 23 -4.46 -6.38 -0.58
N LYS A 24 -3.69 -6.46 -1.65
CA LYS A 24 -2.28 -6.90 -1.57
C LYS A 24 -1.33 -5.88 -2.16
N TRP A 25 -1.83 -4.92 -2.90
CA TRP A 25 -1.02 -3.93 -3.59
C TRP A 25 -1.22 -2.55 -2.98
N GLU A 26 -0.12 -1.80 -2.91
CA GLU A 26 -0.16 -0.40 -2.50
C GLU A 26 0.42 0.45 -3.61
N ILE A 27 -0.05 1.69 -3.71
CA ILE A 27 0.45 2.65 -4.68
C ILE A 27 0.76 3.96 -3.99
N ARG A 28 1.90 4.52 -4.33
CA ARG A 28 2.32 5.83 -3.82
C ARG A 28 2.95 6.64 -4.93
N GLY A 29 2.75 7.97 -4.90
CA GLY A 29 3.47 8.85 -5.80
C GLY A 29 4.97 8.72 -5.55
N LEU A 30 5.73 8.75 -6.64
CA LEU A 30 7.18 8.64 -6.54
C LEU A 30 7.73 9.86 -5.80
N SER A 31 8.48 9.63 -4.74
CA SER A 31 8.94 10.68 -3.84
C SER A 31 10.19 10.25 -3.09
N ASN A 32 10.70 11.13 -2.24
CA ASN A 32 11.84 10.78 -1.39
C ASN A 32 11.50 9.65 -0.41
N ARG A 33 10.26 9.58 0.00
CA ARG A 33 9.81 8.57 0.94
C ARG A 33 9.47 7.24 0.28
N PHE A 34 8.94 7.29 -0.94
CA PHE A 34 8.53 6.10 -1.68
C PHE A 34 9.17 6.10 -3.05
N ASN A 35 10.24 5.32 -3.22
CA ASN A 35 11.00 5.21 -4.45
C ASN A 35 11.72 3.87 -4.48
N ARG A 36 12.54 3.63 -5.50
CA ARG A 36 13.20 2.33 -5.66
C ARG A 36 14.20 2.02 -4.55
N GLN A 37 14.68 3.04 -3.85
CA GLN A 37 15.63 2.83 -2.75
C GLN A 37 14.91 2.47 -1.46
N THR A 38 13.71 2.99 -1.26
CA THR A 38 12.94 2.75 -0.04
C THR A 38 11.97 1.59 -0.18
N VAL A 39 11.45 1.35 -1.40
CA VAL A 39 10.50 0.28 -1.67
C VAL A 39 11.24 -0.80 -2.44
N ARG A 40 11.71 -1.81 -1.74
CA ARG A 40 12.54 -2.88 -2.32
C ARG A 40 11.94 -4.24 -2.01
N VAL A 41 12.06 -5.14 -2.97
CA VAL A 41 11.70 -6.54 -2.73
C VAL A 41 12.50 -7.07 -1.55
N GLY A 42 11.81 -7.69 -0.62
CA GLY A 42 12.42 -8.25 0.58
C GLY A 42 12.39 -7.35 1.80
N ARG A 43 12.05 -6.07 1.63
CA ARG A 43 11.98 -5.15 2.76
C ARG A 43 10.71 -5.39 3.56
N ASP A 44 10.84 -5.34 4.88
CA ASP A 44 9.70 -5.44 5.78
C ASP A 44 8.88 -4.14 5.73
N VAL A 45 7.57 -4.28 5.85
CA VAL A 45 6.66 -3.13 5.93
C VAL A 45 5.83 -3.23 7.18
N GLU A 46 5.47 -2.06 7.69
CA GLU A 46 4.54 -1.94 8.80
C GLU A 46 3.39 -1.07 8.35
N LEU A 47 2.20 -1.68 8.24
CA LEU A 47 0.98 -0.98 7.83
C LEU A 47 0.20 -0.59 9.07
N ARG A 48 -0.19 0.67 9.14
CA ARG A 48 -0.96 1.15 10.29
C ARG A 48 -2.18 1.94 9.82
N ARG A 49 -3.21 1.90 10.63
CA ARG A 49 -4.38 2.78 10.46
C ARG A 49 -3.95 4.17 10.90
N GLY A 50 -3.64 5.05 9.94
CA GLY A 50 -3.02 6.33 10.22
C GLY A 50 -1.70 6.14 10.95
N TYR A 51 -1.57 6.75 12.12
CA TYR A 51 -0.36 6.63 12.94
C TYR A 51 -0.60 5.82 14.22
N ALA A 52 -1.73 5.12 14.30
CA ALA A 52 -2.03 4.32 15.47
C ALA A 52 -1.06 3.17 15.60
N LYS A 53 -0.55 2.93 16.81
CA LYS A 53 0.40 1.85 17.05
C LYS A 53 -0.27 0.50 17.15
N GLU A 54 -1.51 0.47 17.63
CA GLU A 54 -2.25 -0.76 17.77
C GLU A 54 -2.74 -1.26 16.44
N GLY A 55 -2.79 -2.57 16.27
CA GLY A 55 -3.29 -3.18 15.07
C GLY A 55 -2.35 -3.09 13.88
N ALA A 56 -1.07 -2.83 14.11
CA ALA A 56 -0.11 -2.79 13.01
C ALA A 56 -0.08 -4.13 12.27
N ILE A 57 -0.08 -4.05 10.94
CA ILE A 57 0.01 -5.22 10.09
C ILE A 57 1.43 -5.28 9.54
N TRP A 58 2.11 -6.40 9.75
CA TRP A 58 3.46 -6.59 9.27
C TRP A 58 3.46 -7.44 8.02
N GLY A 59 4.35 -7.11 7.10
CA GLY A 59 4.48 -7.86 5.87
C GLY A 59 5.82 -7.61 5.21
N LYS A 60 5.94 -8.13 4.00
CA LYS A 60 7.17 -8.03 3.23
C LYS A 60 6.83 -7.67 1.79
N ILE A 61 7.63 -6.79 1.21
CA ILE A 61 7.46 -6.42 -0.19
C ILE A 61 7.96 -7.56 -1.06
N VAL A 62 7.12 -8.03 -1.98
CA VAL A 62 7.47 -9.15 -2.84
C VAL A 62 7.54 -8.77 -4.31
N GLU A 63 7.02 -7.60 -4.69
CA GLU A 63 7.06 -7.16 -6.08
C GLU A 63 6.97 -5.63 -6.13
N VAL A 64 7.70 -5.00 -7.07
CA VAL A 64 7.76 -3.54 -7.20
C VAL A 64 7.75 -3.15 -8.67
N HIS A 65 6.93 -2.15 -9.02
CA HIS A 65 6.86 -1.59 -10.37
C HIS A 65 6.79 -0.07 -10.31
N ILE A 66 7.39 0.59 -11.31
CA ILE A 66 7.24 2.02 -11.52
C ILE A 66 6.29 2.21 -12.68
N VAL A 67 5.26 3.03 -12.47
CA VAL A 67 4.23 3.30 -13.49
C VAL A 67 4.23 4.79 -13.80
N SER A 68 4.29 5.12 -15.09
CA SER A 68 4.18 6.50 -15.54
C SER A 68 2.82 6.72 -16.20
N THR A 69 2.09 7.73 -15.72
CA THR A 69 0.77 8.05 -16.27
C THR A 69 0.85 8.75 -17.62
N VAL A 70 2.06 9.07 -18.06
CA VAL A 70 2.27 9.59 -19.42
C VAL A 70 1.90 8.55 -20.45
N TYR A 71 2.10 7.26 -20.13
CA TYR A 71 1.87 6.18 -21.07
C TYR A 71 0.58 5.41 -20.82
N ILE A 72 0.22 5.25 -19.55
CA ILE A 72 -0.95 4.45 -19.17
C ILE A 72 -1.71 5.21 -18.10
N PRO A 73 -3.03 5.43 -18.27
CA PRO A 73 -3.82 6.02 -17.19
C PRO A 73 -3.72 5.16 -15.94
N ILE A 74 -3.42 5.78 -14.81
CA ILE A 74 -3.22 5.04 -13.56
C ILE A 74 -4.48 4.27 -13.16
N ILE A 75 -5.64 4.77 -13.52
CA ILE A 75 -6.90 4.10 -13.18
C ILE A 75 -6.96 2.69 -13.78
N ASN A 76 -6.40 2.49 -14.97
CA ASN A 76 -6.40 1.16 -15.60
C ASN A 76 -5.58 0.16 -14.80
N VAL A 77 -4.46 0.63 -14.23
CA VAL A 77 -3.63 -0.24 -13.39
C VAL A 77 -4.38 -0.58 -12.10
N LEU A 78 -4.99 0.41 -11.49
CA LEU A 78 -5.64 0.23 -10.19
C LEU A 78 -6.90 -0.63 -10.28
N GLU A 79 -7.60 -0.58 -11.40
CA GLU A 79 -8.77 -1.43 -11.58
C GLU A 79 -8.41 -2.91 -11.52
N GLU A 80 -7.22 -3.26 -11.99
CA GLU A 80 -6.75 -4.63 -11.91
C GLU A 80 -6.25 -5.02 -10.54
N LEU A 81 -5.60 -4.08 -9.83
CA LEU A 81 -4.91 -4.39 -8.60
C LEU A 81 -5.74 -4.20 -7.34
N PHE A 82 -6.73 -3.33 -7.40
CA PHE A 82 -7.50 -2.98 -6.21
C PHE A 82 -8.89 -3.61 -6.26
N PRO A 83 -9.27 -4.35 -5.23
CA PRO A 83 -10.57 -5.02 -5.19
C PRO A 83 -11.66 -4.06 -4.70
N ILE A 84 -11.88 -3.00 -5.44
CA ILE A 84 -12.80 -1.94 -5.05
C ILE A 84 -13.90 -1.83 -6.09
N PRO A 85 -15.19 -1.91 -5.69
CA PRO A 85 -16.28 -1.71 -6.64
C PRO A 85 -16.19 -0.35 -7.30
N LYS A 86 -16.55 -0.26 -8.57
CA LYS A 86 -16.47 0.99 -9.32
C LYS A 86 -17.32 2.09 -8.71
N SER A 87 -18.34 1.73 -7.97
CA SER A 87 -19.21 2.71 -7.31
C SER A 87 -18.65 3.22 -5.98
N SER A 88 -17.53 2.69 -5.53
CA SER A 88 -16.97 3.10 -4.24
C SER A 88 -16.47 4.53 -4.26
N PRO A 89 -16.76 5.33 -3.22
CA PRO A 89 -16.21 6.67 -3.12
C PRO A 89 -14.68 6.70 -2.98
N LEU A 90 -14.05 5.55 -2.71
CA LEU A 90 -12.60 5.49 -2.65
C LEU A 90 -11.95 5.83 -3.99
N TRP A 91 -12.67 5.67 -5.10
CA TRP A 91 -12.15 6.05 -6.41
C TRP A 91 -11.95 7.56 -6.54
N ASP A 92 -12.79 8.36 -5.90
CA ASP A 92 -12.60 9.82 -5.90
C ASP A 92 -11.30 10.20 -5.17
N GLU A 93 -11.02 9.53 -4.07
CA GLU A 93 -9.81 9.75 -3.30
C GLU A 93 -8.57 9.37 -4.12
N ILE A 94 -8.65 8.27 -4.86
CA ILE A 94 -7.58 7.83 -5.75
C ILE A 94 -7.33 8.88 -6.84
N GLN A 95 -8.39 9.41 -7.43
CA GLN A 95 -8.25 10.40 -8.49
C GLN A 95 -7.61 11.68 -8.00
N GLU A 96 -7.99 12.14 -6.80
CA GLU A 96 -7.37 13.32 -6.22
C GLU A 96 -5.88 13.12 -5.97
N TYR A 97 -5.52 11.96 -5.44
CA TYR A 97 -4.14 11.62 -5.19
C TYR A 97 -3.35 11.55 -6.48
N ASN A 98 -3.92 10.91 -7.50
CA ASN A 98 -3.25 10.72 -8.78
C ASN A 98 -2.99 12.03 -9.50
N ALA A 99 -3.83 13.03 -9.30
CA ALA A 99 -3.66 14.34 -9.94
C ALA A 99 -2.38 15.04 -9.52
N LYS A 100 -1.79 14.62 -8.40
CA LYS A 100 -0.59 15.27 -7.86
C LYS A 100 0.71 14.67 -8.40
N TYR A 101 0.65 13.53 -9.08
CA TYR A 101 1.85 12.82 -9.50
C TYR A 101 1.72 12.33 -10.93
N SER A 102 2.84 12.24 -11.63
CA SER A 102 2.90 11.64 -12.97
C SER A 102 3.59 10.28 -12.96
N LYS A 103 4.29 9.96 -11.87
CA LYS A 103 4.94 8.66 -11.70
C LYS A 103 4.61 8.09 -10.35
N PHE A 104 4.38 6.79 -10.33
CA PHE A 104 3.98 6.08 -9.13
C PHE A 104 4.84 4.84 -8.93
N ILE A 105 5.01 4.47 -7.67
CA ILE A 105 5.59 3.18 -7.34
C ILE A 105 4.47 2.29 -6.81
N VAL A 106 4.34 1.11 -7.41
CA VAL A 106 3.29 0.15 -7.08
C VAL A 106 3.98 -1.08 -6.52
N PHE A 107 3.57 -1.52 -5.35
CA PHE A 107 4.26 -2.64 -4.72
C PHE A 107 3.28 -3.59 -4.04
N LYS A 108 3.61 -4.87 -4.16
CA LYS A 108 2.81 -5.95 -3.58
C LYS A 108 3.39 -6.34 -2.23
N ILE A 109 2.51 -6.50 -1.27
CA ILE A 109 2.87 -6.83 0.11
C ILE A 109 2.28 -8.18 0.47
N GLU A 110 3.15 -9.07 0.95
CA GLU A 110 2.70 -10.33 1.52
C GLU A 110 2.63 -10.16 3.03
N VAL A 111 1.41 -10.20 3.55
CA VAL A 111 1.16 -9.94 4.97
C VAL A 111 1.61 -11.12 5.82
N ASN A 112 2.29 -10.83 6.93
CA ASN A 112 2.70 -11.82 7.90
C ASN A 112 1.53 -12.10 8.85
N LYS A 113 0.79 -13.15 8.57
CA LYS A 113 -0.42 -13.47 9.31
C LYS A 113 -0.16 -13.81 10.78
N ASN A 114 0.99 -14.39 11.06
CA ASN A 114 1.31 -14.75 12.45
C ASN A 114 1.43 -13.51 13.33
N MET A 115 2.14 -12.51 12.85
CA MET A 115 2.31 -11.28 13.61
C MET A 115 1.00 -10.52 13.73
N THR A 116 0.24 -10.46 12.66
CA THR A 116 -1.06 -9.81 12.66
C THR A 116 -2.01 -10.49 13.64
N THR A 117 -2.00 -11.82 13.67
CA THR A 117 -2.84 -12.59 14.58
C THR A 117 -2.48 -12.30 16.03
N LYS A 118 -1.19 -12.22 16.34
CA LYS A 118 -0.75 -11.93 17.70
C LYS A 118 -1.25 -10.57 18.17
N VAL A 119 -1.18 -9.58 17.31
CA VAL A 119 -1.65 -8.24 17.65
C VAL A 119 -3.13 -8.25 17.93
N ILE A 120 -3.90 -8.94 17.11
CA ILE A 120 -5.35 -9.01 17.26
C ILE A 120 -5.75 -9.71 18.54
N LYS A 121 -5.03 -10.75 18.91
CA LYS A 121 -5.37 -11.51 20.09
C LYS A 121 -5.07 -10.79 21.38
N SER A 122 -4.13 -9.92 21.38
CA SER A 122 -3.83 -9.16 22.57
C SER A 122 -4.85 -8.03 22.78
#